data_830e91d43ddd24c6111c3efc978aa14a
#
_entry.id   830e91d43ddd24c6111c3efc978aa14a
#
_cell.length_a   1.000
_cell.length_b   1.000
_cell.length_c   1.000
_cell.angle_alpha   90.00
_cell.angle_beta   90.00
_cell.angle_gamma   90.00
#
_symmetry.space_group_name_H-M   'P 1'
#
loop_
_entity.id
_entity.type
_entity.pdbx_description
1 polymer ?
#
loop_
_entity_poly.entity_id
_entity_poly.type
_entity_poly.pdbx_seq_one_letter_code
_entity_poly.pdbx_strand_id
1 'polypeptide(L)'
;KRSLGLTRGKNDELDAYKIAWFSYLFRDELSPSKMPTKTMFKLKSLMGERYRVVKAAATEKQVLKELFKQLDSKSIRRIKHRLKILTADIKAIEDEVKELVQSSPALKKNYELLISITGIGLVNATMMILCTNNFEGITNARAFACYCGVAPFEYSSGTSIRGKTRVSNLANKRMKTDLTNAARSAIVHDPEMRIYYKRKRAEGKEYGKVINAVKFKIITRAFAVIKRGTPFVKLRQAG
;
A
#
# COMPACT_ATOMS: atom_id res chain seq x y z
N LYS A 1 -16.40 16.65 -5.13
CA LYS A 1 -17.78 16.65 -4.60
C LYS A 1 -17.92 17.37 -3.24
N ARG A 2 -17.01 17.16 -2.28
CA ARG A 2 -17.10 17.76 -0.94
C ARG A 2 -16.74 19.25 -0.90
N SER A 3 -15.90 19.70 -1.80
CA SER A 3 -15.46 21.11 -1.91
C SER A 3 -16.49 22.06 -2.51
N LEU A 4 -17.51 21.54 -3.19
CA LEU A 4 -18.57 22.30 -3.86
C LEU A 4 -19.92 22.27 -3.13
N GLY A 5 -19.92 21.85 -1.85
CA GLY A 5 -21.12 21.76 -1.01
C GLY A 5 -21.89 20.44 -1.15
N LEU A 6 -22.79 20.20 -0.17
CA LEU A 6 -23.65 19.03 -0.12
C LEU A 6 -24.95 19.33 -0.86
N THR A 7 -25.01 18.99 -2.16
CA THR A 7 -26.29 19.01 -2.91
C THR A 7 -26.89 17.60 -2.90
N ARG A 8 -28.17 17.49 -2.54
CA ARG A 8 -28.95 16.27 -2.70
C ARG A 8 -29.28 16.08 -4.19
N GLY A 9 -29.09 14.89 -4.66
CA GLY A 9 -29.29 14.51 -6.07
C GLY A 9 -28.02 13.91 -6.67
N LYS A 10 -28.18 12.86 -7.45
CA LYS A 10 -27.11 12.18 -8.15
C LYS A 10 -27.61 11.93 -9.57
N ASN A 11 -27.14 12.75 -10.50
CA ASN A 11 -27.25 12.49 -11.91
C ASN A 11 -25.92 12.87 -12.59
N ASP A 12 -25.70 12.35 -13.77
CA ASP A 12 -24.43 12.53 -14.49
C ASP A 12 -24.24 13.99 -14.94
N GLU A 13 -25.33 14.71 -15.22
CA GLU A 13 -25.30 16.11 -15.60
C GLU A 13 -24.80 17.01 -14.45
N LEU A 14 -25.34 16.83 -13.23
CA LEU A 14 -24.86 17.53 -12.04
C LEU A 14 -23.39 17.18 -11.69
N ASP A 15 -22.99 15.94 -11.93
CA ASP A 15 -21.61 15.52 -11.69
C ASP A 15 -20.68 16.13 -12.74
N ALA A 16 -21.08 16.19 -14.03
CA ALA A 16 -20.35 16.85 -15.11
C ALA A 16 -20.23 18.36 -14.86
N TYR A 17 -21.32 19.02 -14.47
CA TYR A 17 -21.30 20.43 -14.10
C TYR A 17 -20.32 20.71 -12.95
N LYS A 18 -20.35 19.90 -11.89
CA LYS A 18 -19.44 20.06 -10.74
C LYS A 18 -17.98 19.85 -11.12
N ILE A 19 -17.69 18.90 -12.01
CA ILE A 19 -16.34 18.68 -12.53
C ILE A 19 -15.87 19.89 -13.31
N ALA A 20 -16.69 20.38 -14.24
CA ALA A 20 -16.38 21.57 -15.04
C ALA A 20 -16.16 22.80 -14.16
N TRP A 21 -17.04 23.04 -13.20
CA TRP A 21 -16.93 24.15 -12.26
C TRP A 21 -15.68 24.05 -11.38
N PHE A 22 -15.36 22.87 -10.86
CA PHE A 22 -14.13 22.65 -10.10
C PHE A 22 -12.89 22.91 -10.96
N SER A 23 -12.88 22.41 -12.21
CA SER A 23 -11.77 22.61 -13.14
C SER A 23 -11.57 24.09 -13.48
N TYR A 24 -12.65 24.85 -13.61
CA TYR A 24 -12.58 26.28 -13.84
C TYR A 24 -12.05 27.05 -12.64
N LEU A 25 -12.56 26.76 -11.43
CA LEU A 25 -12.13 27.45 -10.21
C LEU A 25 -10.63 27.22 -9.88
N PHE A 26 -10.13 26.02 -10.16
CA PHE A 26 -8.75 25.62 -9.82
C PHE A 26 -7.84 25.50 -11.04
N ARG A 27 -8.21 26.11 -12.18
CA ARG A 27 -7.47 25.97 -13.45
C ARG A 27 -5.98 26.32 -13.33
N ASP A 28 -5.64 27.30 -12.48
CA ASP A 28 -4.27 27.77 -12.29
C ASP A 28 -3.45 26.84 -11.36
N GLU A 29 -4.14 26.00 -10.56
CA GLU A 29 -3.54 25.03 -9.62
C GLU A 29 -3.53 23.60 -10.18
N LEU A 30 -4.41 23.29 -11.15
CA LEU A 30 -4.55 21.97 -11.74
C LEU A 30 -3.44 21.72 -12.78
N SER A 31 -2.70 20.65 -12.56
CA SER A 31 -1.78 20.12 -13.57
C SER A 31 -2.38 18.88 -14.23
N PRO A 32 -2.34 18.75 -15.57
CA PRO A 32 -2.80 17.55 -16.25
C PRO A 32 -2.07 16.31 -15.73
N SER A 33 -2.81 15.28 -15.33
CA SER A 33 -2.23 14.02 -14.93
C SER A 33 -1.54 13.34 -16.11
N LYS A 34 -0.29 12.95 -15.97
CA LYS A 34 0.38 12.11 -16.97
C LYS A 34 -0.34 10.77 -17.05
N MET A 35 -0.75 10.40 -18.26
CA MET A 35 -1.36 9.08 -18.48
C MET A 35 -0.35 7.97 -18.15
N PRO A 36 -0.78 6.94 -17.40
CA PRO A 36 0.07 5.80 -17.15
C PRO A 36 0.47 5.10 -18.45
N THR A 37 1.69 4.62 -18.56
CA THR A 37 2.15 3.84 -19.70
C THR A 37 1.35 2.53 -19.83
N LYS A 38 1.35 1.92 -21.02
CA LYS A 38 0.73 0.60 -21.26
C LYS A 38 1.26 -0.44 -20.26
N THR A 39 2.55 -0.40 -19.94
CA THR A 39 3.20 -1.26 -18.94
C THR A 39 2.62 -1.05 -17.54
N MET A 40 2.45 0.19 -17.12
CA MET A 40 1.82 0.53 -15.82
C MET A 40 0.36 0.08 -15.77
N PHE A 41 -0.36 0.18 -16.89
CA PHE A 41 -1.73 -0.31 -16.98
C PHE A 41 -1.82 -1.83 -16.80
N LYS A 42 -0.96 -2.59 -17.54
CA LYS A 42 -0.86 -4.05 -17.41
C LYS A 42 -0.46 -4.45 -15.99
N LEU A 43 0.53 -3.77 -15.41
CA LEU A 43 0.97 -4.02 -14.03
C LEU A 43 -0.16 -3.78 -13.01
N LYS A 44 -0.96 -2.72 -13.18
CA LYS A 44 -2.13 -2.44 -12.35
C LYS A 44 -3.20 -3.52 -12.47
N SER A 45 -3.43 -4.03 -13.69
CA SER A 45 -4.39 -5.13 -13.95
C SER A 45 -3.96 -6.40 -13.23
N LEU A 46 -2.70 -6.85 -13.41
CA LEU A 46 -2.13 -8.03 -12.74
C LEU A 46 -2.19 -7.94 -11.21
N MET A 47 -1.84 -6.78 -10.65
CA MET A 47 -1.94 -6.58 -9.19
C MET A 47 -3.40 -6.55 -8.71
N GLY A 48 -4.33 -6.11 -9.53
CA GLY A 48 -5.77 -6.19 -9.25
C GLY A 48 -6.27 -7.64 -9.26
N GLU A 49 -5.84 -8.41 -10.26
CA GLU A 49 -6.15 -9.85 -10.38
C GLU A 49 -5.57 -10.64 -9.20
N ARG A 50 -4.28 -10.48 -8.92
CA ARG A 50 -3.64 -11.07 -7.75
C ARG A 50 -4.44 -10.81 -6.46
N TYR A 51 -4.91 -9.58 -6.26
CA TYR A 51 -5.69 -9.23 -5.08
C TYR A 51 -7.00 -10.04 -4.99
N ARG A 52 -7.71 -10.22 -6.12
CA ARG A 52 -8.95 -11.02 -6.17
C ARG A 52 -8.66 -12.48 -5.83
N VAL A 53 -7.62 -13.06 -6.44
CA VAL A 53 -7.24 -14.47 -6.22
C VAL A 53 -6.79 -14.70 -4.77
N VAL A 54 -5.97 -13.81 -4.21
CA VAL A 54 -5.55 -13.88 -2.79
C VAL A 54 -6.76 -13.78 -1.85
N LYS A 55 -7.72 -12.91 -2.15
CA LYS A 55 -8.95 -12.79 -1.36
C LYS A 55 -9.78 -14.08 -1.44
N ALA A 56 -9.94 -14.66 -2.60
CA ALA A 56 -10.63 -15.94 -2.79
C ALA A 56 -9.94 -17.07 -1.99
N ALA A 57 -8.61 -17.17 -2.09
CA ALA A 57 -7.84 -18.15 -1.32
C ALA A 57 -7.98 -17.94 0.20
N ALA A 58 -8.03 -16.69 0.66
CA ALA A 58 -8.23 -16.38 2.08
C ALA A 58 -9.63 -16.84 2.55
N THR A 59 -10.68 -16.62 1.76
CA THR A 59 -12.04 -17.11 2.05
C THR A 59 -12.08 -18.63 2.16
N GLU A 60 -11.49 -19.35 1.20
CA GLU A 60 -11.45 -20.82 1.24
C GLU A 60 -10.67 -21.35 2.48
N LYS A 61 -9.55 -20.68 2.82
CA LYS A 61 -8.79 -21.02 4.05
C LYS A 61 -9.61 -20.78 5.31
N GLN A 62 -10.39 -19.71 5.36
CA GLN A 62 -11.24 -19.38 6.49
C GLN A 62 -12.35 -20.43 6.65
N VAL A 63 -13.05 -20.78 5.57
CA VAL A 63 -14.07 -21.84 5.56
C VAL A 63 -13.47 -23.16 6.08
N LEU A 64 -12.31 -23.56 5.56
CA LEU A 64 -11.65 -24.77 6.00
C LEU A 64 -11.28 -24.74 7.49
N LYS A 65 -10.88 -23.59 8.01
CA LYS A 65 -10.51 -23.43 9.43
C LYS A 65 -11.73 -23.46 10.36
N GLU A 66 -12.78 -22.73 9.99
CA GLU A 66 -13.96 -22.53 10.86
C GLU A 66 -14.91 -23.73 10.84
N LEU A 67 -15.11 -24.32 9.65
CA LEU A 67 -16.09 -25.38 9.45
C LEU A 67 -15.46 -26.77 9.35
N PHE A 68 -14.15 -26.93 9.58
CA PHE A 68 -13.44 -28.21 9.39
C PHE A 68 -14.14 -29.40 10.05
N LYS A 69 -14.64 -29.25 11.28
CA LYS A 69 -15.33 -30.29 12.04
C LYS A 69 -16.75 -30.63 11.55
N GLN A 70 -17.33 -29.76 10.73
CA GLN A 70 -18.70 -29.87 10.20
C GLN A 70 -18.71 -30.33 8.73
N LEU A 71 -17.57 -30.25 8.04
CA LEU A 71 -17.43 -30.60 6.64
C LEU A 71 -17.18 -32.12 6.47
N ASP A 72 -17.85 -32.70 5.49
CA ASP A 72 -17.52 -34.07 5.05
C ASP A 72 -16.18 -34.11 4.30
N SER A 73 -15.58 -35.30 4.19
CA SER A 73 -14.28 -35.50 3.56
C SER A 73 -14.25 -35.13 2.07
N LYS A 74 -15.39 -35.22 1.35
CA LYS A 74 -15.49 -34.81 -0.07
C LYS A 74 -15.45 -33.29 -0.18
N SER A 75 -16.14 -32.57 0.70
CA SER A 75 -16.13 -31.10 0.76
C SER A 75 -14.73 -30.56 1.11
N ILE A 76 -14.07 -31.14 2.10
CA ILE A 76 -12.69 -30.80 2.44
C ILE A 76 -11.74 -31.00 1.24
N ARG A 77 -11.88 -32.12 0.52
CA ARG A 77 -11.07 -32.41 -0.68
C ARG A 77 -11.29 -31.34 -1.77
N ARG A 78 -12.54 -30.94 -2.03
CA ARG A 78 -12.86 -29.88 -3.02
C ARG A 78 -12.26 -28.54 -2.61
N ILE A 79 -12.34 -28.14 -1.34
CA ILE A 79 -11.75 -26.89 -0.83
C ILE A 79 -10.22 -26.93 -1.00
N LYS A 80 -9.56 -28.01 -0.60
CA LYS A 80 -8.11 -28.16 -0.77
C LYS A 80 -7.68 -28.11 -2.24
N HIS A 81 -8.47 -28.68 -3.14
CA HIS A 81 -8.22 -28.63 -4.59
C HIS A 81 -8.30 -27.19 -5.11
N ARG A 82 -9.37 -26.45 -4.77
CA ARG A 82 -9.49 -25.02 -5.13
C ARG A 82 -8.33 -24.20 -4.59
N LEU A 83 -7.93 -24.42 -3.33
CA LEU A 83 -6.76 -23.73 -2.74
C LEU A 83 -5.46 -24.00 -3.49
N LYS A 84 -5.27 -25.24 -3.98
CA LYS A 84 -4.09 -25.58 -4.80
C LYS A 84 -4.08 -24.77 -6.09
N ILE A 85 -5.21 -24.69 -6.81
CA ILE A 85 -5.35 -23.90 -8.04
C ILE A 85 -5.09 -22.43 -7.75
N LEU A 86 -5.80 -21.84 -6.80
CA LEU A 86 -5.64 -20.42 -6.44
C LEU A 86 -4.20 -20.08 -6.03
N THR A 87 -3.50 -20.99 -5.37
CA THR A 87 -2.09 -20.79 -5.00
C THR A 87 -1.17 -20.81 -6.22
N ALA A 88 -1.45 -21.68 -7.20
CA ALA A 88 -0.72 -21.74 -8.46
C ALA A 88 -0.95 -20.45 -9.28
N ASP A 89 -2.19 -19.97 -9.35
CA ASP A 89 -2.54 -18.73 -10.04
C ASP A 89 -1.84 -17.51 -9.42
N ILE A 90 -1.82 -17.43 -8.08
CA ILE A 90 -1.08 -16.35 -7.39
C ILE A 90 0.39 -16.34 -7.81
N LYS A 91 1.02 -17.52 -7.86
CA LYS A 91 2.42 -17.65 -8.26
C LYS A 91 2.64 -17.24 -9.72
N ALA A 92 1.79 -17.71 -10.62
CA ALA A 92 1.86 -17.37 -12.05
C ALA A 92 1.74 -15.86 -12.26
N ILE A 93 0.76 -15.20 -11.61
CA ILE A 93 0.59 -13.74 -11.69
C ILE A 93 1.81 -13.02 -11.11
N GLU A 94 2.39 -13.49 -10.00
CA GLU A 94 3.60 -12.89 -9.42
C GLU A 94 4.81 -13.03 -10.34
N ASP A 95 4.92 -14.12 -11.09
CA ASP A 95 6.00 -14.32 -12.06
C ASP A 95 5.80 -13.39 -13.28
N GLU A 96 4.58 -13.25 -13.81
CA GLU A 96 4.27 -12.25 -14.85
C GLU A 96 4.56 -10.81 -14.38
N VAL A 97 4.25 -10.47 -13.13
CA VAL A 97 4.59 -9.16 -12.56
C VAL A 97 6.09 -8.93 -12.55
N LYS A 98 6.90 -9.94 -12.18
CA LYS A 98 8.36 -9.85 -12.20
C LYS A 98 8.89 -9.63 -13.62
N GLU A 99 8.43 -10.42 -14.58
CA GLU A 99 8.82 -10.31 -15.99
C GLU A 99 8.49 -8.90 -16.52
N LEU A 100 7.29 -8.41 -16.24
CA LEU A 100 6.85 -7.08 -16.68
C LEU A 100 7.69 -5.96 -16.07
N VAL A 101 8.05 -6.07 -14.79
CA VAL A 101 8.95 -5.12 -14.11
C VAL A 101 10.35 -5.18 -14.71
N GLN A 102 10.87 -6.38 -14.98
CA GLN A 102 12.21 -6.56 -15.56
C GLN A 102 12.30 -6.08 -17.02
N SER A 103 11.21 -6.14 -17.79
CA SER A 103 11.18 -5.67 -19.19
C SER A 103 11.26 -4.14 -19.33
N SER A 104 11.03 -3.38 -18.26
CA SER A 104 11.07 -1.91 -18.27
C SER A 104 12.23 -1.38 -17.44
N PRO A 105 13.29 -0.79 -18.06
CA PRO A 105 14.47 -0.31 -17.33
C PRO A 105 14.15 0.65 -16.17
N ALA A 106 13.18 1.56 -16.38
CA ALA A 106 12.75 2.53 -15.35
C ALA A 106 12.07 1.86 -14.16
N LEU A 107 11.21 0.86 -14.41
CA LEU A 107 10.53 0.10 -13.34
C LEU A 107 11.51 -0.81 -12.63
N LYS A 108 12.37 -1.50 -13.38
CA LYS A 108 13.42 -2.39 -12.86
C LYS A 108 14.32 -1.67 -11.87
N LYS A 109 14.87 -0.50 -12.24
CA LYS A 109 15.74 0.30 -11.37
C LYS A 109 15.05 0.61 -10.03
N ASN A 110 13.84 1.15 -10.07
CA ASN A 110 13.12 1.52 -8.85
C ASN A 110 12.70 0.30 -8.04
N TYR A 111 12.33 -0.79 -8.69
CA TYR A 111 12.01 -2.06 -8.03
C TYR A 111 13.22 -2.62 -7.27
N GLU A 112 14.40 -2.68 -7.90
CA GLU A 112 15.64 -3.18 -7.28
C GLU A 112 16.03 -2.33 -6.06
N LEU A 113 15.89 -1.01 -6.16
CA LEU A 113 16.11 -0.11 -5.03
C LEU A 113 15.15 -0.40 -3.87
N LEU A 114 13.87 -0.63 -4.16
CA LEU A 114 12.87 -0.89 -3.14
C LEU A 114 13.06 -2.23 -2.42
N ILE A 115 13.34 -3.31 -3.17
CA ILE A 115 13.55 -4.64 -2.57
C ILE A 115 14.83 -4.74 -1.75
N SER A 116 15.77 -3.81 -1.89
CA SER A 116 16.95 -3.72 -1.02
C SER A 116 16.59 -3.42 0.44
N ILE A 117 15.39 -2.90 0.69
CA ILE A 117 14.90 -2.57 2.03
C ILE A 117 14.25 -3.80 2.66
N THR A 118 14.76 -4.22 3.80
CA THR A 118 14.20 -5.34 4.55
C THR A 118 12.71 -5.10 4.89
N GLY A 119 11.87 -6.06 4.52
CA GLY A 119 10.42 -5.99 4.68
C GLY A 119 9.66 -5.58 3.41
N ILE A 120 10.33 -5.03 2.41
CA ILE A 120 9.74 -4.75 1.09
C ILE A 120 10.03 -5.92 0.16
N GLY A 121 8.98 -6.64 -0.24
CA GLY A 121 9.03 -7.68 -1.27
C GLY A 121 8.30 -7.24 -2.54
N LEU A 122 8.12 -8.18 -3.49
CA LEU A 122 7.47 -7.96 -4.79
C LEU A 122 6.19 -7.12 -4.69
N VAL A 123 5.26 -7.53 -3.84
CA VAL A 123 3.93 -6.89 -3.73
C VAL A 123 4.06 -5.44 -3.27
N ASN A 124 4.84 -5.21 -2.20
CA ASN A 124 5.01 -3.85 -1.66
C ASN A 124 5.74 -2.94 -2.64
N ALA A 125 6.83 -3.41 -3.26
CA ALA A 125 7.59 -2.64 -4.24
C ALA A 125 6.71 -2.25 -5.44
N THR A 126 6.02 -3.24 -6.03
CA THR A 126 5.12 -3.01 -7.17
C THR A 126 3.97 -2.08 -6.83
N MET A 127 3.34 -2.23 -5.66
CA MET A 127 2.27 -1.34 -5.23
C MET A 127 2.76 0.08 -4.95
N MET A 128 3.96 0.27 -4.41
CA MET A 128 4.56 1.60 -4.27
C MET A 128 4.80 2.26 -5.62
N ILE A 129 5.37 1.53 -6.59
CA ILE A 129 5.56 2.00 -7.97
C ILE A 129 4.22 2.43 -8.59
N LEU A 130 3.17 1.59 -8.47
CA LEU A 130 1.85 1.88 -9.01
C LEU A 130 1.19 3.10 -8.35
N CYS A 131 1.22 3.18 -7.01
CA CYS A 131 0.56 4.24 -6.26
C CYS A 131 1.25 5.61 -6.44
N THR A 132 2.55 5.62 -6.74
CA THR A 132 3.33 6.85 -6.93
C THR A 132 3.52 7.21 -8.40
N ASN A 133 2.96 6.44 -9.34
CA ASN A 133 3.29 6.53 -10.76
C ASN A 133 4.80 6.51 -10.97
N ASN A 134 5.45 5.46 -10.50
CA ASN A 134 6.90 5.28 -10.54
C ASN A 134 7.70 6.41 -9.85
N PHE A 135 7.16 6.98 -8.75
CA PHE A 135 7.69 8.10 -7.98
C PHE A 135 7.72 9.45 -8.72
N GLU A 136 6.96 9.58 -9.81
CA GLU A 136 6.76 10.85 -10.51
C GLU A 136 5.53 11.61 -9.99
N GLY A 137 4.45 10.91 -9.61
CA GLY A 137 3.20 11.52 -9.14
C GLY A 137 3.23 11.90 -7.66
N ILE A 138 3.79 11.05 -6.80
CA ILE A 138 4.00 11.34 -5.39
C ILE A 138 5.49 11.21 -5.11
N THR A 139 6.16 12.34 -4.94
CA THR A 139 7.62 12.43 -4.76
C THR A 139 8.05 12.58 -3.30
N ASN A 140 7.08 12.79 -2.39
CA ASN A 140 7.33 13.06 -0.97
C ASN A 140 6.84 11.91 -0.09
N ALA A 141 7.71 11.43 0.81
CA ALA A 141 7.41 10.34 1.74
C ALA A 141 6.23 10.63 2.67
N ARG A 142 6.09 11.89 3.14
CA ARG A 142 4.99 12.30 4.03
C ARG A 142 3.66 12.32 3.28
N ALA A 143 3.63 12.84 2.05
CA ALA A 143 2.46 12.81 1.20
C ALA A 143 2.01 11.36 0.92
N PHE A 144 2.95 10.47 0.62
CA PHE A 144 2.64 9.05 0.45
C PHE A 144 2.15 8.38 1.74
N ALA A 145 2.73 8.73 2.89
CA ALA A 145 2.25 8.22 4.18
C ALA A 145 0.82 8.69 4.50
N CYS A 146 0.46 9.91 4.14
CA CYS A 146 -0.91 10.42 4.22
C CYS A 146 -1.83 9.66 3.27
N TYR A 147 -1.42 9.46 2.01
CA TYR A 147 -2.15 8.67 1.02
C TYR A 147 -2.43 7.24 1.49
N CYS A 148 -1.46 6.62 2.16
CA CYS A 148 -1.59 5.26 2.72
C CYS A 148 -2.33 5.23 4.09
N GLY A 149 -2.70 6.36 4.67
CA GLY A 149 -3.30 6.43 6.00
C GLY A 149 -2.38 5.93 7.12
N VAL A 150 -1.08 6.19 6.97
CA VAL A 150 -0.04 5.90 7.97
C VAL A 150 0.25 7.14 8.83
N ALA A 151 0.33 8.32 8.20
CA ALA A 151 0.50 9.58 8.91
C ALA A 151 -0.87 10.14 9.32
N PRO A 152 -1.07 10.45 10.60
CA PRO A 152 -2.28 11.12 11.06
C PRO A 152 -2.24 12.62 10.74
N PHE A 153 -3.42 13.21 10.58
CA PHE A 153 -3.59 14.66 10.52
C PHE A 153 -3.98 15.19 11.90
N GLU A 154 -3.41 16.31 12.28
CA GLU A 154 -3.87 17.05 13.44
C GLU A 154 -5.25 17.64 13.17
N TYR A 155 -6.09 17.58 14.18
CA TYR A 155 -7.40 18.23 14.16
C TYR A 155 -7.41 19.26 15.29
N SER A 156 -7.08 20.47 14.93
CA SER A 156 -7.11 21.62 15.84
C SER A 156 -7.83 22.78 15.16
N SER A 157 -8.64 23.51 15.92
CA SER A 157 -9.27 24.74 15.45
C SER A 157 -9.09 25.80 16.54
N GLY A 158 -8.34 26.85 16.23
CA GLY A 158 -7.98 27.90 17.17
C GLY A 158 -7.18 27.35 18.37
N THR A 159 -7.29 28.04 19.50
CA THR A 159 -6.62 27.70 20.77
C THR A 159 -7.42 26.70 21.63
N SER A 160 -8.72 26.56 21.39
CA SER A 160 -9.66 25.85 22.27
C SER A 160 -10.00 24.42 21.83
N ILE A 161 -9.89 24.08 20.53
CA ILE A 161 -10.28 22.75 20.04
C ILE A 161 -9.02 21.96 19.68
N ARG A 162 -8.69 20.95 20.52
CA ARG A 162 -7.66 19.94 20.24
C ARG A 162 -8.36 18.57 20.13
N GLY A 163 -8.74 18.19 18.92
CA GLY A 163 -9.32 16.88 18.63
C GLY A 163 -8.26 15.78 18.54
N LYS A 164 -8.72 14.50 18.61
CA LYS A 164 -7.84 13.35 18.40
C LYS A 164 -7.34 13.34 16.96
N THR A 165 -6.01 13.27 16.79
CA THR A 165 -5.37 13.05 15.49
C THR A 165 -5.90 11.78 14.82
N ARG A 166 -6.39 11.89 13.59
CA ARG A 166 -6.97 10.76 12.84
C ARG A 166 -6.34 10.67 11.45
N VAL A 167 -6.27 9.45 10.92
CA VAL A 167 -5.91 9.22 9.51
C VAL A 167 -7.11 9.49 8.62
N SER A 168 -6.85 9.92 7.37
CA SER A 168 -7.92 10.16 6.40
C SER A 168 -8.73 8.88 6.10
N ASN A 169 -10.05 9.01 6.04
CA ASN A 169 -10.94 7.93 5.58
C ASN A 169 -10.77 7.63 4.08
N LEU A 170 -10.22 8.59 3.31
CA LEU A 170 -9.93 8.45 1.89
C LEU A 170 -8.62 7.72 1.61
N ALA A 171 -7.90 7.31 2.67
CA ALA A 171 -6.64 6.62 2.55
C ALA A 171 -6.75 5.28 1.79
N ASN A 172 -5.70 4.93 1.06
CA ASN A 172 -5.59 3.64 0.38
C ASN A 172 -5.42 2.50 1.41
N LYS A 173 -6.56 1.89 1.79
CA LYS A 173 -6.63 0.83 2.81
C LYS A 173 -5.84 -0.42 2.41
N ARG A 174 -5.78 -0.73 1.10
CA ARG A 174 -4.99 -1.86 0.58
C ARG A 174 -3.50 -1.63 0.83
N MET A 175 -2.97 -0.49 0.39
CA MET A 175 -1.56 -0.15 0.62
C MET A 175 -1.22 -0.08 2.11
N LYS A 176 -2.16 0.37 2.96
CA LYS A 176 -2.01 0.35 4.43
C LYS A 176 -1.81 -1.06 4.96
N THR A 177 -2.55 -2.04 4.43
CA THR A 177 -2.45 -3.46 4.83
C THR A 177 -1.13 -4.04 4.35
N ASP A 178 -0.74 -3.81 3.10
CA ASP A 178 0.52 -4.29 2.53
C ASP A 178 1.72 -3.74 3.32
N LEU A 179 1.71 -2.46 3.69
CA LEU A 179 2.71 -1.85 4.58
C LEU A 179 2.70 -2.44 5.99
N THR A 180 1.56 -2.93 6.49
CA THR A 180 1.51 -3.62 7.79
C THR A 180 2.28 -4.94 7.74
N ASN A 181 2.13 -5.69 6.66
CA ASN A 181 2.89 -6.93 6.44
C ASN A 181 4.38 -6.64 6.27
N ALA A 182 4.74 -5.59 5.52
CA ALA A 182 6.11 -5.11 5.40
C ALA A 182 6.73 -4.74 6.77
N ALA A 183 5.97 -4.02 7.61
CA ALA A 183 6.43 -3.62 8.94
C ALA A 183 6.64 -4.83 9.86
N ARG A 184 5.73 -5.82 9.83
CA ARG A 184 5.88 -7.06 10.59
C ARG A 184 7.12 -7.84 10.15
N SER A 185 7.32 -7.98 8.85
CA SER A 185 8.51 -8.61 8.29
C SER A 185 9.79 -7.87 8.68
N ALA A 186 9.81 -6.54 8.58
CA ALA A 186 10.95 -5.73 8.98
C ALA A 186 11.29 -5.88 10.47
N ILE A 187 10.29 -5.91 11.37
CA ILE A 187 10.51 -6.13 12.80
C ILE A 187 11.18 -7.48 13.08
N VAL A 188 10.87 -8.50 12.28
CA VAL A 188 11.45 -9.84 12.41
C VAL A 188 12.87 -9.92 11.84
N HIS A 189 13.11 -9.30 10.67
CA HIS A 189 14.32 -9.53 9.87
C HIS A 189 15.30 -8.34 9.81
N ASP A 190 14.94 -7.17 10.36
CA ASP A 190 15.81 -6.01 10.45
C ASP A 190 16.11 -5.71 11.94
N PRO A 191 17.38 -5.85 12.39
CA PRO A 191 17.75 -5.60 13.78
C PRO A 191 17.42 -4.18 14.26
N GLU A 192 17.63 -3.15 13.43
CA GLU A 192 17.32 -1.76 13.77
C GLU A 192 15.82 -1.57 14.02
N MET A 193 14.97 -2.14 13.13
CA MET A 193 13.52 -2.06 13.28
C MET A 193 13.03 -2.86 14.49
N ARG A 194 13.67 -3.98 14.79
CA ARG A 194 13.38 -4.78 15.98
C ARG A 194 13.69 -4.02 17.27
N ILE A 195 14.87 -3.41 17.35
CA ILE A 195 15.29 -2.60 18.51
C ILE A 195 14.33 -1.41 18.68
N TYR A 196 14.04 -0.71 17.59
CA TYR A 196 13.08 0.41 17.61
C TYR A 196 11.71 -0.03 18.10
N TYR A 197 11.19 -1.14 17.58
CA TYR A 197 9.88 -1.68 17.99
C TYR A 197 9.87 -2.03 19.49
N LYS A 198 10.85 -2.80 19.96
CA LYS A 198 10.95 -3.21 21.37
C LYS A 198 11.02 -1.99 22.31
N ARG A 199 11.87 -1.00 21.98
CA ARG A 199 11.97 0.25 22.75
C ARG A 199 10.63 0.97 22.83
N LYS A 200 9.95 1.16 21.70
CA LYS A 200 8.65 1.85 21.67
C LYS A 200 7.53 1.10 22.41
N ARG A 201 7.58 -0.23 22.43
CA ARG A 201 6.65 -1.03 23.24
C ARG A 201 6.96 -0.93 24.73
N ALA A 202 8.24 -0.93 25.12
CA ALA A 202 8.69 -0.71 26.50
C ALA A 202 8.31 0.68 27.04
N GLU A 203 8.27 1.72 26.17
CA GLU A 203 7.75 3.06 26.48
C GLU A 203 6.21 3.07 26.68
N GLY A 204 5.52 1.93 26.73
CA GLY A 204 4.07 1.82 26.91
C GLY A 204 3.22 2.18 25.68
N LYS A 205 3.82 2.40 24.49
CA LYS A 205 3.06 2.75 23.29
C LYS A 205 2.25 1.57 22.77
N GLU A 206 1.01 1.83 22.39
CA GLU A 206 0.12 0.82 21.81
C GLU A 206 0.69 0.20 20.53
N TYR A 207 0.43 -1.09 20.34
CA TYR A 207 0.88 -1.86 19.17
C TYR A 207 0.60 -1.15 17.82
N GLY A 208 -0.63 -0.69 17.63
CA GLY A 208 -1.03 -0.03 16.38
C GLY A 208 -0.26 1.26 16.07
N LYS A 209 0.04 2.05 17.11
CA LYS A 209 0.84 3.27 16.99
C LYS A 209 2.29 2.94 16.62
N VAL A 210 2.88 1.91 17.24
CA VAL A 210 4.26 1.50 16.97
C VAL A 210 4.39 0.92 15.56
N ILE A 211 3.44 0.08 15.12
CA ILE A 211 3.41 -0.44 13.74
C ILE A 211 3.29 0.69 12.72
N ASN A 212 2.46 1.70 12.96
CA ASN A 212 2.37 2.85 12.07
C ASN A 212 3.69 3.64 12.00
N ALA A 213 4.41 3.76 13.11
CA ALA A 213 5.73 4.39 13.12
C ALA A 213 6.76 3.57 12.31
N VAL A 214 6.74 2.25 12.41
CA VAL A 214 7.59 1.36 11.59
C VAL A 214 7.23 1.48 10.09
N LYS A 215 5.94 1.49 9.74
CA LYS A 215 5.50 1.75 8.35
C LYS A 215 6.06 3.07 7.83
N PHE A 216 5.97 4.12 8.63
CA PHE A 216 6.49 5.43 8.22
C PHE A 216 8.00 5.40 7.98
N LYS A 217 8.77 4.70 8.83
CA LYS A 217 10.21 4.49 8.62
C LYS A 217 10.50 3.74 7.32
N ILE A 218 9.72 2.70 7.00
CA ILE A 218 9.85 1.96 5.73
C ILE A 218 9.57 2.88 4.53
N ILE A 219 8.49 3.67 4.58
CA ILE A 219 8.17 4.65 3.55
C ILE A 219 9.31 5.65 3.37
N THR A 220 9.83 6.21 4.46
CA THR A 220 10.94 7.17 4.42
C THR A 220 12.20 6.56 3.79
N ARG A 221 12.53 5.30 4.15
CA ARG A 221 13.64 4.56 3.52
C ARG A 221 13.42 4.36 2.02
N ALA A 222 12.20 3.99 1.62
CA ALA A 222 11.84 3.79 0.22
C ALA A 222 12.05 5.06 -0.61
N PHE A 223 11.55 6.20 -0.16
CA PHE A 223 11.75 7.47 -0.85
C PHE A 223 13.22 7.93 -0.83
N ALA A 224 13.95 7.63 0.25
CA ALA A 224 15.37 7.95 0.34
C ALA A 224 16.22 7.17 -0.67
N VAL A 225 16.02 5.85 -0.84
CA VAL A 225 16.78 5.05 -1.83
C VAL A 225 16.43 5.45 -3.26
N ILE A 226 15.17 5.76 -3.54
CA ILE A 226 14.73 6.26 -4.86
C ILE A 226 15.40 7.61 -5.16
N LYS A 227 15.35 8.57 -4.22
CA LYS A 227 15.98 9.90 -4.42
C LYS A 227 17.50 9.80 -4.59
N ARG A 228 18.15 8.94 -3.82
CA ARG A 228 19.60 8.74 -3.86
C ARG A 228 20.06 7.93 -5.07
N GLY A 229 19.19 7.05 -5.59
CA GLY A 229 19.51 6.15 -6.71
C GLY A 229 20.43 4.99 -6.34
N THR A 230 20.65 4.71 -5.04
CA THR A 230 21.49 3.62 -4.55
C THR A 230 20.74 2.73 -3.56
N PRO A 231 21.02 1.42 -3.51
CA PRO A 231 20.36 0.47 -2.62
C PRO A 231 20.47 0.85 -1.14
N PHE A 232 19.58 0.33 -0.33
CA PHE A 232 19.61 0.51 1.12
C PHE A 232 20.79 -0.26 1.73
N VAL A 233 21.63 0.47 2.45
CA VAL A 233 22.78 -0.10 3.17
C VAL A 233 22.35 -0.32 4.62
N LYS A 234 22.44 -1.56 5.10
CA LYS A 234 22.25 -1.87 6.52
C LYS A 234 23.49 -1.38 7.27
N LEU A 235 23.31 -0.50 8.25
CA LEU A 235 24.39 -0.16 9.16
C LEU A 235 24.77 -1.45 9.93
N ARG A 236 26.02 -1.90 9.80
CA ARG A 236 26.57 -2.89 10.72
C ARG A 236 26.59 -2.24 12.10
N GLN A 237 25.90 -2.84 13.09
CA GLN A 237 26.16 -2.47 14.47
C GLN A 237 27.63 -2.82 14.71
N ALA A 238 28.44 -1.80 15.04
CA ALA A 238 29.71 -2.04 15.68
C ALA A 238 29.38 -2.80 16.98
N GLY A 239 29.94 -4.00 17.11
CA GLY A 239 29.80 -4.86 18.27
C GLY A 239 30.39 -4.21 19.53
#